data_9789540a642969387dd89298510c505e
#
_entry.id   9789540a642969387dd89298510c505e
#
_cell.length_a   1.000
_cell.length_b   1.000
_cell.length_c   1.000
_cell.angle_alpha   90.00
_cell.angle_beta   90.00
_cell.angle_gamma   90.00
#
_symmetry.space_group_name_H-M   'P 1'
#
loop_
_entity.id
_entity.type
_entity.pdbx_description
1 polymer ?
#
loop_
_entity_poly.entity_id
_entity_poly.type
_entity_poly.pdbx_seq_one_letter_code
_entity_poly.pdbx_strand_id
1 'polypeptide(L)'
;MRVTKYSVEPKISVASAAQLWGISMQGVHKQLKSKGLSARKHGSKAYLTFTEARSTWNFPFKKMIVASQIVKGGTGKTSSIVNIGSFLNSIGARVLKIDLDPQGNLTDAHGVDAENHGVLIDIIKEKATLDQSLVKICPGMDLIPSRIENVVLDNEIVNQRLRLDKVFENIFSPIVDNYDYILIDCPPTMGQSVAAAALWSNLILSPLNPDKFSAKGLKILKNEIERLNESYEKNIDYRVFLNKYSPKTILSGKAAIALLSDKDLNGRLLKNIINSSQEVPNSLESNSTIFSSLNKSSIREDFRNLAAELFNIKFQRNFEKIKEFEDA
;
A
#
# COMPACT_ATOMS: atom_id res chain seq x y z
N MET A 1 20.33 7.32 -19.81
CA MET A 1 19.40 7.03 -18.70
C MET A 1 19.63 8.05 -17.61
N ARG A 2 18.78 9.08 -17.47
CA ARG A 2 18.85 10.01 -16.35
C ARG A 2 18.26 9.28 -15.14
N VAL A 3 19.11 8.99 -14.17
CA VAL A 3 18.67 8.50 -12.86
C VAL A 3 17.86 9.64 -12.23
N THR A 4 16.54 9.52 -12.25
CA THR A 4 15.66 10.36 -11.44
C THR A 4 16.15 10.23 -10.01
N LYS A 5 16.17 11.35 -9.24
CA LYS A 5 16.52 11.37 -7.83
C LYS A 5 15.40 10.66 -7.09
N TYR A 6 15.52 9.33 -7.00
CA TYR A 6 14.49 8.46 -6.45
C TYR A 6 14.16 8.85 -5.01
N SER A 7 12.89 8.72 -4.68
CA SER A 7 12.43 8.69 -3.29
C SER A 7 13.37 7.80 -2.47
N VAL A 8 13.67 8.24 -1.27
CA VAL A 8 14.63 7.53 -0.42
C VAL A 8 14.14 6.10 -0.20
N GLU A 9 14.96 5.11 -0.59
CA GLU A 9 14.64 3.68 -0.52
C GLU A 9 14.12 3.27 0.87
N PRO A 10 13.00 2.53 0.96
CA PRO A 10 12.45 2.07 2.24
C PRO A 10 13.42 1.18 3.00
N LYS A 11 13.42 1.32 4.33
CA LYS A 11 14.39 0.68 5.23
C LYS A 11 13.71 -0.07 6.36
N ILE A 12 14.25 -1.22 6.73
CA ILE A 12 13.91 -1.92 7.96
C ILE A 12 15.15 -2.00 8.86
N SER A 13 15.00 -1.67 10.15
CA SER A 13 16.11 -1.83 11.09
C SER A 13 16.46 -3.31 11.28
N VAL A 14 17.72 -3.63 11.59
CA VAL A 14 18.12 -5.00 11.92
C VAL A 14 17.30 -5.55 13.09
N ALA A 15 16.95 -4.73 14.08
CA ALA A 15 16.10 -5.13 15.20
C ALA A 15 14.68 -5.51 14.74
N SER A 16 14.04 -4.69 13.85
CA SER A 16 12.73 -5.01 13.30
C SER A 16 12.77 -6.24 12.38
N ALA A 17 13.85 -6.42 11.61
CA ALA A 17 14.06 -7.61 10.80
C ALA A 17 14.22 -8.86 11.66
N ALA A 18 14.94 -8.77 12.78
CA ALA A 18 15.10 -9.86 13.75
C ALA A 18 13.76 -10.31 14.31
N GLN A 19 12.90 -9.35 14.72
CA GLN A 19 11.53 -9.64 15.18
C GLN A 19 10.68 -10.32 14.12
N LEU A 20 10.78 -9.84 12.88
CA LEU A 20 10.02 -10.36 11.76
C LEU A 20 10.45 -11.79 11.39
N TRP A 21 11.75 -12.07 11.43
CA TRP A 21 12.31 -13.37 11.08
C TRP A 21 12.35 -14.36 12.25
N GLY A 22 12.01 -13.92 13.46
CA GLY A 22 12.05 -14.74 14.67
C GLY A 22 13.43 -15.21 15.09
N ILE A 23 14.43 -14.39 14.82
CA ILE A 23 15.84 -14.67 15.15
C ILE A 23 16.47 -13.48 15.89
N SER A 24 17.63 -13.69 16.48
CA SER A 24 18.39 -12.59 17.10
C SER A 24 18.96 -11.62 16.06
N MET A 25 19.31 -10.39 16.46
CA MET A 25 20.02 -9.45 15.58
C MET A 25 21.34 -10.02 15.05
N GLN A 26 22.05 -10.80 15.88
CA GLN A 26 23.24 -11.54 15.46
C GLN A 26 22.92 -12.59 14.40
N GLY A 27 21.77 -13.26 14.51
CA GLY A 27 21.22 -14.19 13.53
C GLY A 27 20.99 -13.52 12.18
N VAL A 28 20.44 -12.30 12.17
CA VAL A 28 20.28 -11.49 10.94
C VAL A 28 21.63 -11.24 10.28
N HIS A 29 22.63 -10.79 11.03
CA HIS A 29 23.98 -10.55 10.49
C HIS A 29 24.63 -11.84 9.97
N LYS A 30 24.44 -12.98 10.65
CA LYS A 30 24.96 -14.28 10.21
C LYS A 30 24.32 -14.71 8.88
N GLN A 31 23.00 -14.55 8.75
CA GLN A 31 22.29 -14.87 7.49
C GLN A 31 22.73 -13.97 6.34
N LEU A 32 22.89 -12.65 6.57
CA LEU A 32 23.41 -11.74 5.58
C LEU A 32 24.80 -12.18 5.10
N LYS A 33 25.70 -12.47 6.05
CA LYS A 33 27.08 -12.91 5.74
C LYS A 33 27.10 -14.20 4.93
N SER A 34 26.22 -15.17 5.22
CA SER A 34 26.13 -16.42 4.45
C SER A 34 25.70 -16.22 2.99
N LYS A 35 25.12 -15.06 2.66
CA LYS A 35 24.73 -14.65 1.30
C LYS A 35 25.73 -13.65 0.68
N GLY A 36 26.88 -13.40 1.32
CA GLY A 36 27.85 -12.40 0.88
C GLY A 36 27.39 -10.96 1.05
N LEU A 37 26.37 -10.73 1.90
CA LEU A 37 25.78 -9.42 2.17
C LEU A 37 26.13 -8.91 3.56
N SER A 38 25.91 -7.62 3.78
CA SER A 38 26.05 -6.99 5.08
C SER A 38 24.91 -5.98 5.30
N ALA A 39 24.52 -5.77 6.56
CA ALA A 39 23.61 -4.69 6.90
C ALA A 39 24.26 -3.33 6.60
N ARG A 40 23.48 -2.43 6.05
CA ARG A 40 23.89 -1.04 5.83
C ARG A 40 23.88 -0.29 7.16
N LYS A 41 24.61 0.82 7.26
CA LYS A 41 24.69 1.65 8.47
C LYS A 41 24.33 3.10 8.16
N HIS A 42 23.60 3.71 9.08
CA HIS A 42 23.39 5.15 9.13
C HIS A 42 23.62 5.61 10.58
N GLY A 43 24.75 6.24 10.83
CA GLY A 43 25.24 6.46 12.21
C GLY A 43 25.42 5.13 12.96
N SER A 44 24.85 5.05 14.16
CA SER A 44 24.87 3.82 14.98
C SER A 44 23.80 2.78 14.59
N LYS A 45 22.86 3.13 13.67
CA LYS A 45 21.73 2.26 13.32
C LYS A 45 22.07 1.38 12.12
N ALA A 46 21.96 0.06 12.30
CA ALA A 46 22.06 -0.91 11.21
C ALA A 46 20.67 -1.19 10.59
N TYR A 47 20.62 -1.30 9.27
CA TYR A 47 19.36 -1.49 8.53
C TYR A 47 19.56 -2.33 7.27
N LEU A 48 18.45 -2.80 6.74
CA LEU A 48 18.32 -3.49 5.45
C LEU A 48 17.42 -2.68 4.54
N THR A 49 17.61 -2.84 3.24
CA THR A 49 16.70 -2.39 2.20
C THR A 49 16.13 -3.60 1.47
N PHE A 50 15.37 -3.39 0.39
CA PHE A 50 14.78 -4.47 -0.40
C PHE A 50 15.79 -5.56 -0.76
N THR A 51 16.96 -5.18 -1.26
CA THR A 51 17.96 -6.14 -1.76
C THR A 51 18.43 -7.11 -0.68
N GLU A 52 18.82 -6.58 0.48
CA GLU A 52 19.29 -7.40 1.61
C GLU A 52 18.13 -8.24 2.18
N ALA A 53 16.94 -7.63 2.35
CA ALA A 53 15.77 -8.32 2.88
C ALA A 53 15.33 -9.47 1.95
N ARG A 54 15.21 -9.22 0.63
CA ARG A 54 14.78 -10.22 -0.35
C ARG A 54 15.74 -11.38 -0.47
N SER A 55 17.05 -11.10 -0.48
CA SER A 55 18.08 -12.12 -0.64
C SER A 55 18.24 -12.99 0.61
N THR A 56 17.89 -12.48 1.78
CA THR A 56 18.16 -13.14 3.07
C THR A 56 16.93 -13.85 3.60
N TRP A 57 15.76 -13.23 3.48
CA TRP A 57 14.53 -13.73 4.04
C TRP A 57 13.62 -14.32 2.96
N ASN A 58 13.48 -15.64 2.99
CA ASN A 58 12.62 -16.36 2.07
C ASN A 58 11.16 -16.34 2.58
N PHE A 59 10.58 -15.15 2.71
CA PHE A 59 9.18 -15.03 3.11
C PHE A 59 8.26 -15.45 1.96
N PRO A 60 7.28 -16.33 2.20
CA PRO A 60 6.33 -16.75 1.18
C PRO A 60 5.27 -15.67 0.97
N PHE A 61 5.62 -14.60 0.25
CA PHE A 61 4.65 -13.58 -0.09
C PHE A 61 3.50 -14.18 -0.91
N LYS A 62 2.27 -13.98 -0.43
CA LYS A 62 1.08 -14.39 -1.17
C LYS A 62 0.70 -13.25 -2.11
N LYS A 63 0.72 -13.51 -3.42
CA LYS A 63 0.31 -12.52 -4.41
C LYS A 63 -1.06 -11.95 -4.07
N MET A 64 -1.17 -10.63 -4.07
CA MET A 64 -2.43 -9.94 -3.81
C MET A 64 -2.48 -8.61 -4.55
N ILE A 65 -3.64 -8.32 -5.14
CA ILE A 65 -3.98 -7.05 -5.77
C ILE A 65 -4.96 -6.34 -4.85
N VAL A 66 -4.61 -5.14 -4.39
CA VAL A 66 -5.40 -4.35 -3.44
C VAL A 66 -5.69 -2.98 -4.04
N ALA A 67 -6.96 -2.62 -4.17
CA ALA A 67 -7.36 -1.26 -4.53
C ALA A 67 -7.77 -0.47 -3.28
N SER A 68 -7.23 0.74 -3.13
CA SER A 68 -7.66 1.64 -2.06
C SER A 68 -8.80 2.50 -2.55
N GLN A 69 -10.01 2.28 -2.01
CA GLN A 69 -11.22 2.92 -2.49
C GLN A 69 -12.15 3.36 -1.36
N ILE A 70 -12.65 4.58 -1.49
CA ILE A 70 -13.83 5.11 -0.78
C ILE A 70 -14.28 6.41 -1.45
N VAL A 71 -15.60 6.63 -1.51
CA VAL A 71 -16.23 7.85 -2.09
C VAL A 71 -16.14 8.99 -1.08
N LYS A 72 -14.92 9.41 -0.82
CA LYS A 72 -14.61 10.58 0.00
C LYS A 72 -13.17 11.01 -0.21
N GLY A 73 -12.95 12.31 -0.45
CA GLY A 73 -11.63 12.91 -0.49
C GLY A 73 -10.99 13.01 0.91
N GLY A 74 -9.67 13.05 0.98
CA GLY A 74 -8.92 13.31 2.20
C GLY A 74 -8.95 12.21 3.25
N THR A 75 -9.41 10.99 2.94
CA THR A 75 -9.44 9.86 3.89
C THR A 75 -8.09 9.19 4.09
N GLY A 76 -7.12 9.45 3.21
CA GLY A 76 -5.78 8.88 3.28
C GLY A 76 -5.58 7.64 2.40
N LYS A 77 -6.33 7.49 1.29
CA LYS A 77 -6.12 6.41 0.30
C LYS A 77 -4.67 6.41 -0.18
N THR A 78 -4.24 7.49 -0.81
CA THR A 78 -2.88 7.68 -1.33
C THR A 78 -1.80 7.45 -0.28
N SER A 79 -1.91 8.11 0.89
CA SER A 79 -0.94 7.95 1.98
C SER A 79 -0.85 6.51 2.48
N SER A 80 -1.96 5.78 2.46
CA SER A 80 -1.98 4.36 2.83
C SER A 80 -1.24 3.51 1.79
N ILE A 81 -1.52 3.69 0.50
CA ILE A 81 -0.82 2.98 -0.59
C ILE A 81 0.68 3.28 -0.56
N VAL A 82 1.07 4.55 -0.37
CA VAL A 82 2.49 4.94 -0.27
C VAL A 82 3.17 4.18 0.85
N ASN A 83 2.62 4.22 2.07
CA ASN A 83 3.30 3.72 3.25
C ASN A 83 3.19 2.19 3.42
N ILE A 84 2.05 1.59 3.10
CA ILE A 84 1.89 0.12 3.06
C ILE A 84 2.86 -0.48 2.04
N GLY A 85 2.87 0.04 0.80
CA GLY A 85 3.79 -0.45 -0.22
C GLY A 85 5.26 -0.28 0.15
N SER A 86 5.60 0.81 0.82
CA SER A 86 6.97 1.05 1.31
C SER A 86 7.37 0.09 2.42
N PHE A 87 6.46 -0.22 3.35
CA PHE A 87 6.71 -1.27 4.34
C PHE A 87 6.94 -2.63 3.66
N LEU A 88 6.06 -3.04 2.77
CA LEU A 88 6.18 -4.32 2.06
C LEU A 88 7.51 -4.42 1.29
N ASN A 89 7.90 -3.34 0.60
CA ASN A 89 9.19 -3.30 -0.08
C ASN A 89 10.36 -3.40 0.89
N SER A 90 10.31 -2.71 2.04
CA SER A 90 11.38 -2.75 3.05
C SER A 90 11.64 -4.15 3.62
N ILE A 91 10.65 -5.04 3.54
CA ILE A 91 10.76 -6.43 3.98
C ILE A 91 11.04 -7.41 2.83
N GLY A 92 11.32 -6.89 1.62
CA GLY A 92 11.74 -7.66 0.46
C GLY A 92 10.62 -8.06 -0.50
N ALA A 93 9.40 -7.53 -0.38
CA ALA A 93 8.34 -7.75 -1.36
C ALA A 93 8.54 -6.89 -2.62
N ARG A 94 8.26 -7.47 -3.79
CA ARG A 94 8.17 -6.73 -5.05
C ARG A 94 6.78 -6.10 -5.15
N VAL A 95 6.74 -4.78 -5.31
CA VAL A 95 5.52 -4.00 -5.25
C VAL A 95 5.34 -3.19 -6.53
N LEU A 96 4.20 -3.35 -7.19
CA LEU A 96 3.72 -2.42 -8.21
C LEU A 96 2.69 -1.50 -7.58
N LYS A 97 2.84 -0.20 -7.79
CA LYS A 97 1.82 0.80 -7.48
C LYS A 97 1.19 1.29 -8.77
N ILE A 98 -0.12 1.51 -8.75
CA ILE A 98 -0.86 2.05 -9.89
C ILE A 98 -1.64 3.25 -9.39
N ASP A 99 -1.34 4.42 -9.96
CA ASP A 99 -2.07 5.65 -9.68
C ASP A 99 -3.23 5.79 -10.69
N LEU A 100 -4.46 5.71 -10.19
CA LEU A 100 -5.68 5.90 -10.99
C LEU A 100 -6.28 7.29 -10.84
N ASP A 101 -5.84 8.05 -9.81
CA ASP A 101 -6.39 9.39 -9.59
C ASP A 101 -5.79 10.37 -10.61
N PRO A 102 -6.61 11.06 -11.43
CA PRO A 102 -6.12 12.09 -12.35
C PRO A 102 -5.36 13.24 -11.67
N GLN A 103 -5.49 13.38 -10.33
CA GLN A 103 -4.72 14.35 -9.56
C GLN A 103 -3.25 13.95 -9.39
N GLY A 104 -2.88 12.68 -9.63
CA GLY A 104 -1.51 12.23 -9.60
C GLY A 104 -0.83 12.23 -8.22
N ASN A 105 -1.60 12.24 -7.13
CA ASN A 105 -1.04 12.38 -5.77
C ASN A 105 -0.08 11.25 -5.38
N LEU A 106 -0.32 10.03 -5.84
CA LEU A 106 0.60 8.91 -5.62
C LEU A 106 1.88 9.08 -6.43
N THR A 107 1.75 9.59 -7.65
CA THR A 107 2.85 9.90 -8.58
C THR A 107 3.75 10.97 -7.99
N ASP A 108 3.16 12.08 -7.54
CA ASP A 108 3.87 13.20 -6.89
C ASP A 108 4.57 12.77 -5.60
N ALA A 109 3.92 11.94 -4.78
CA ALA A 109 4.50 11.42 -3.54
C ALA A 109 5.79 10.61 -3.77
N HIS A 110 5.99 10.10 -4.98
CA HIS A 110 7.22 9.42 -5.39
C HIS A 110 8.19 10.31 -6.17
N GLY A 111 7.87 11.60 -6.35
CA GLY A 111 8.71 12.56 -7.08
C GLY A 111 8.85 12.22 -8.58
N VAL A 112 7.83 11.56 -9.14
CA VAL A 112 7.80 11.18 -10.56
C VAL A 112 7.17 12.31 -11.37
N ASP A 113 7.87 12.74 -12.41
CA ASP A 113 7.31 13.65 -13.41
C ASP A 113 6.55 12.83 -14.46
N ALA A 114 5.23 12.82 -14.35
CA ALA A 114 4.36 12.02 -15.21
C ALA A 114 4.38 12.47 -16.69
N GLU A 115 4.80 13.69 -17.00
CA GLU A 115 4.87 14.21 -18.39
C GLU A 115 5.91 13.46 -19.22
N ASN A 116 6.89 12.84 -18.57
CA ASN A 116 7.94 12.05 -19.22
C ASN A 116 7.61 10.57 -19.40
N HIS A 117 6.39 10.15 -19.01
CA HIS A 117 5.98 8.74 -19.00
C HIS A 117 4.59 8.55 -19.60
N GLY A 118 4.32 7.36 -20.14
CA GLY A 118 2.95 6.98 -20.46
C GLY A 118 2.11 6.81 -19.18
N VAL A 119 0.82 7.10 -19.26
CA VAL A 119 -0.16 6.84 -18.20
C VAL A 119 -1.25 5.89 -18.73
N LEU A 120 -2.19 5.45 -17.89
CA LEU A 120 -3.18 4.44 -18.28
C LEU A 120 -4.00 4.80 -19.52
N ILE A 121 -4.39 6.06 -19.66
CA ILE A 121 -5.13 6.51 -20.85
C ILE A 121 -4.29 6.38 -22.14
N ASP A 122 -2.97 6.59 -22.02
CA ASP A 122 -2.08 6.44 -23.18
C ASP A 122 -1.94 4.97 -23.58
N ILE A 123 -1.90 4.06 -22.61
CA ILE A 123 -1.88 2.61 -22.88
C ILE A 123 -3.19 2.18 -23.56
N ILE A 124 -4.35 2.60 -23.05
CA ILE A 124 -5.66 2.25 -23.63
C ILE A 124 -5.82 2.82 -25.04
N LYS A 125 -5.26 4.00 -25.30
CA LYS A 125 -5.26 4.63 -26.64
C LYS A 125 -4.13 4.16 -27.54
N GLU A 126 -3.35 3.18 -27.12
CA GLU A 126 -2.18 2.65 -27.83
C GLU A 126 -1.12 3.72 -28.18
N LYS A 127 -1.08 4.82 -27.41
CA LYS A 127 -0.09 5.89 -27.55
C LYS A 127 1.21 5.61 -26.81
N ALA A 128 1.16 4.74 -25.81
CA ALA A 128 2.31 4.28 -25.05
C ALA A 128 2.19 2.78 -24.77
N THR A 129 3.34 2.11 -24.70
CA THR A 129 3.41 0.73 -24.24
C THR A 129 3.41 0.66 -22.71
N LEU A 130 3.14 -0.52 -22.16
CA LEU A 130 3.23 -0.75 -20.70
C LEU A 130 4.65 -0.46 -20.19
N ASP A 131 5.70 -0.83 -20.93
CA ASP A 131 7.10 -0.56 -20.56
C ASP A 131 7.45 0.93 -20.52
N GLN A 132 6.85 1.73 -21.39
CA GLN A 132 7.00 3.19 -21.39
C GLN A 132 6.27 3.86 -20.23
N SER A 133 5.29 3.17 -19.65
CA SER A 133 4.49 3.63 -18.54
C SER A 133 4.98 3.11 -17.18
N LEU A 134 5.90 2.15 -17.17
CA LEU A 134 6.42 1.54 -15.96
C LEU A 134 7.63 2.31 -15.43
N VAL A 135 7.47 3.02 -14.32
CA VAL A 135 8.51 3.83 -13.69
C VAL A 135 9.13 3.09 -12.51
N LYS A 136 10.45 2.89 -12.56
CA LYS A 136 11.18 2.30 -11.44
C LYS A 136 11.40 3.32 -10.32
N ILE A 137 10.81 3.08 -9.15
CA ILE A 137 10.94 3.95 -7.97
C ILE A 137 12.21 3.62 -7.16
N CYS A 138 12.40 2.36 -6.86
CA CYS A 138 13.59 1.83 -6.19
C CYS A 138 13.68 0.32 -6.45
N PRO A 139 14.73 -0.38 -6.01
CA PRO A 139 14.79 -1.83 -6.14
C PRO A 139 13.53 -2.52 -5.58
N GLY A 140 12.86 -3.29 -6.44
CA GLY A 140 11.63 -4.02 -6.09
C GLY A 140 10.36 -3.18 -5.95
N MET A 141 10.37 -1.91 -6.36
CA MET A 141 9.17 -1.07 -6.36
C MET A 141 9.06 -0.27 -7.66
N ASP A 142 7.96 -0.46 -8.36
CA ASP A 142 7.64 0.23 -9.60
C ASP A 142 6.28 0.95 -9.49
N LEU A 143 6.04 1.92 -10.37
CA LEU A 143 4.84 2.75 -10.42
C LEU A 143 4.33 2.87 -11.86
N ILE A 144 3.01 2.75 -12.05
CA ILE A 144 2.29 3.30 -13.20
C ILE A 144 1.80 4.68 -12.78
N PRO A 145 2.32 5.76 -13.36
CA PRO A 145 1.99 7.12 -12.95
C PRO A 145 0.61 7.55 -13.45
N SER A 146 0.12 8.64 -12.91
CA SER A 146 -1.10 9.32 -13.35
C SER A 146 -0.84 10.81 -13.58
N ARG A 147 -1.65 11.38 -14.47
CA ARG A 147 -1.76 12.81 -14.69
C ARG A 147 -3.18 13.16 -15.16
N ILE A 148 -3.43 14.46 -15.35
CA ILE A 148 -4.79 14.96 -15.61
C ILE A 148 -5.49 14.32 -16.80
N GLU A 149 -4.77 13.82 -17.81
CA GLU A 149 -5.35 13.14 -18.97
C GLU A 149 -6.10 11.87 -18.60
N ASN A 150 -5.80 11.24 -17.45
CA ASN A 150 -6.58 10.10 -16.97
C ASN A 150 -8.04 10.46 -16.62
N VAL A 151 -8.41 11.74 -16.59
CA VAL A 151 -9.82 12.18 -16.38
C VAL A 151 -10.78 11.61 -17.42
N VAL A 152 -10.32 11.32 -18.63
CA VAL A 152 -11.16 10.75 -19.72
C VAL A 152 -11.11 9.22 -19.75
N LEU A 153 -10.45 8.56 -18.81
CA LEU A 153 -10.26 7.12 -18.79
C LEU A 153 -11.61 6.36 -18.79
N ASP A 154 -12.55 6.81 -17.95
CA ASP A 154 -13.89 6.21 -17.87
C ASP A 154 -14.63 6.29 -19.22
N ASN A 155 -14.57 7.44 -19.88
CA ASN A 155 -15.19 7.64 -21.19
C ASN A 155 -14.55 6.74 -22.24
N GLU A 156 -13.23 6.59 -22.21
CA GLU A 156 -12.50 5.76 -23.17
C GLU A 156 -12.83 4.27 -23.03
N ILE A 157 -12.93 3.78 -21.77
CA ILE A 157 -13.36 2.41 -21.49
C ILE A 157 -14.75 2.12 -22.11
N VAL A 158 -15.67 3.08 -21.99
CA VAL A 158 -17.02 2.96 -22.56
C VAL A 158 -16.98 3.05 -24.10
N ASN A 159 -16.28 4.04 -24.65
CA ASN A 159 -16.24 4.30 -26.10
C ASN A 159 -15.64 3.11 -26.87
N GLN A 160 -14.58 2.50 -26.32
CA GLN A 160 -13.96 1.31 -26.89
C GLN A 160 -14.68 0.00 -26.52
N ARG A 161 -15.77 0.08 -25.74
CA ARG A 161 -16.54 -1.09 -25.26
C ARG A 161 -15.66 -2.12 -24.56
N LEU A 162 -14.69 -1.66 -23.76
CA LEU A 162 -13.79 -2.56 -23.04
C LEU A 162 -14.56 -3.30 -21.94
N ARG A 163 -14.28 -4.58 -21.79
CA ARG A 163 -14.84 -5.38 -20.69
C ARG A 163 -14.18 -4.97 -19.38
N LEU A 164 -14.99 -4.46 -18.43
CA LEU A 164 -14.49 -3.98 -17.14
C LEU A 164 -13.73 -5.04 -16.35
N ASP A 165 -14.20 -6.29 -16.41
CA ASP A 165 -13.58 -7.42 -15.73
C ASP A 165 -12.25 -7.88 -16.36
N LYS A 166 -11.89 -7.34 -17.53
CA LYS A 166 -10.71 -7.74 -18.30
C LYS A 166 -9.73 -6.63 -18.62
N VAL A 167 -10.14 -5.37 -18.54
CA VAL A 167 -9.31 -4.26 -18.99
C VAL A 167 -7.94 -4.21 -18.27
N PHE A 168 -7.92 -4.32 -16.94
CA PHE A 168 -6.64 -4.35 -16.21
C PHE A 168 -5.91 -5.69 -16.34
N GLU A 169 -6.63 -6.80 -16.37
CA GLU A 169 -6.01 -8.10 -16.63
C GLU A 169 -5.26 -8.09 -17.97
N ASN A 170 -5.88 -7.58 -19.03
CA ASN A 170 -5.26 -7.51 -20.35
C ASN A 170 -4.02 -6.60 -20.37
N ILE A 171 -4.10 -5.44 -19.70
CA ILE A 171 -2.96 -4.49 -19.63
C ILE A 171 -1.79 -5.09 -18.86
N PHE A 172 -2.06 -5.68 -17.69
CA PHE A 172 -1.00 -6.04 -16.73
C PHE A 172 -0.60 -7.52 -16.75
N SER A 173 -1.29 -8.38 -17.51
CA SER A 173 -0.93 -9.81 -17.63
C SER A 173 0.55 -10.07 -17.97
N PRO A 174 1.25 -9.24 -18.79
CA PRO A 174 2.66 -9.50 -19.10
C PRO A 174 3.60 -9.32 -17.91
N ILE A 175 3.20 -8.52 -16.90
CA ILE A 175 4.08 -8.16 -15.78
C ILE A 175 3.54 -8.56 -14.40
N VAL A 176 2.27 -8.98 -14.30
CA VAL A 176 1.62 -9.26 -12.99
C VAL A 176 2.40 -10.28 -12.16
N ASP A 177 3.08 -11.23 -12.76
CA ASP A 177 3.87 -12.26 -12.08
C ASP A 177 5.22 -11.78 -11.56
N ASN A 178 5.64 -10.59 -11.97
CA ASN A 178 6.87 -9.96 -11.49
C ASN A 178 6.70 -9.38 -10.09
N TYR A 179 5.45 -9.24 -9.58
CA TYR A 179 5.15 -8.59 -8.31
C TYR A 179 4.50 -9.54 -7.32
N ASP A 180 4.85 -9.33 -6.05
CA ASP A 180 4.23 -10.02 -4.93
C ASP A 180 2.95 -9.29 -4.50
N TYR A 181 2.94 -7.95 -4.61
CA TYR A 181 1.77 -7.11 -4.34
C TYR A 181 1.59 -6.04 -5.41
N ILE A 182 0.33 -5.82 -5.79
CA ILE A 182 -0.09 -4.71 -6.65
C ILE A 182 -1.05 -3.84 -5.84
N LEU A 183 -0.73 -2.57 -5.70
CA LEU A 183 -1.48 -1.60 -4.90
C LEU A 183 -2.01 -0.49 -5.81
N ILE A 184 -3.33 -0.33 -5.87
CA ILE A 184 -4.00 0.63 -6.74
C ILE A 184 -4.56 1.77 -5.91
N ASP A 185 -4.16 3.00 -6.20
CA ASP A 185 -4.73 4.21 -5.60
C ASP A 185 -5.87 4.74 -6.47
N CYS A 186 -7.10 4.69 -5.96
CA CYS A 186 -8.28 5.07 -6.70
C CYS A 186 -8.72 6.51 -6.38
N PRO A 187 -9.28 7.25 -7.35
CA PRO A 187 -9.91 8.54 -7.08
C PRO A 187 -11.11 8.41 -6.13
N PRO A 188 -11.60 9.51 -5.53
CA PRO A 188 -12.74 9.49 -4.63
C PRO A 188 -14.10 9.43 -5.36
N THR A 189 -14.13 8.79 -6.52
CA THR A 189 -15.29 8.66 -7.41
C THR A 189 -15.68 7.20 -7.60
N MET A 190 -16.81 6.96 -8.25
CA MET A 190 -17.29 5.65 -8.71
C MET A 190 -17.42 5.71 -10.23
N GLY A 191 -16.32 5.47 -10.93
CA GLY A 191 -16.26 5.44 -12.38
C GLY A 191 -15.95 4.06 -12.93
N GLN A 192 -15.91 3.96 -14.27
CA GLN A 192 -15.62 2.69 -14.95
C GLN A 192 -14.21 2.16 -14.64
N SER A 193 -13.23 3.04 -14.57
CA SER A 193 -11.85 2.71 -14.21
C SER A 193 -11.74 2.17 -12.79
N VAL A 194 -12.49 2.75 -11.84
CA VAL A 194 -12.54 2.29 -10.45
C VAL A 194 -13.25 0.95 -10.34
N ALA A 195 -14.36 0.76 -11.07
CA ALA A 195 -15.07 -0.52 -11.14
C ALA A 195 -14.16 -1.62 -11.73
N ALA A 196 -13.42 -1.31 -12.80
CA ALA A 196 -12.46 -2.22 -13.40
C ALA A 196 -11.31 -2.58 -12.43
N ALA A 197 -10.79 -1.60 -11.67
CA ALA A 197 -9.79 -1.84 -10.63
C ALA A 197 -10.34 -2.77 -9.53
N ALA A 198 -11.58 -2.53 -9.08
CA ALA A 198 -12.24 -3.38 -8.10
C ALA A 198 -12.42 -4.81 -8.60
N LEU A 199 -12.87 -5.00 -9.85
CA LEU A 199 -13.06 -6.32 -10.46
C LEU A 199 -11.76 -7.11 -10.66
N TRP A 200 -10.64 -6.41 -10.83
CA TRP A 200 -9.31 -7.03 -10.95
C TRP A 200 -8.66 -7.29 -9.60
N SER A 201 -9.10 -6.60 -8.54
CA SER A 201 -8.52 -6.72 -7.21
C SER A 201 -9.01 -7.95 -6.45
N ASN A 202 -8.13 -8.49 -5.59
CA ASN A 202 -8.50 -9.49 -4.60
C ASN A 202 -9.20 -8.86 -3.40
N LEU A 203 -8.93 -7.57 -3.14
CA LEU A 203 -9.37 -6.88 -1.95
C LEU A 203 -9.50 -5.37 -2.18
N ILE A 204 -10.57 -4.78 -1.67
CA ILE A 204 -10.73 -3.34 -1.54
C ILE A 204 -10.34 -2.92 -0.12
N LEU A 205 -9.42 -1.98 0.02
CA LEU A 205 -9.01 -1.40 1.28
C LEU A 205 -9.57 0.02 1.43
N SER A 206 -10.37 0.25 2.48
CA SER A 206 -11.02 1.54 2.71
C SER A 206 -10.55 2.21 3.99
N PRO A 207 -9.80 3.32 3.90
CA PRO A 207 -9.50 4.17 5.06
C PRO A 207 -10.72 4.99 5.45
N LEU A 208 -11.12 4.94 6.72
CA LEU A 208 -12.22 5.70 7.29
C LEU A 208 -11.69 6.74 8.28
N ASN A 209 -12.01 8.01 8.04
CA ASN A 209 -11.77 9.02 9.06
C ASN A 209 -12.83 8.95 10.16
N PRO A 210 -12.53 9.38 11.39
CA PRO A 210 -13.49 9.39 12.50
C PRO A 210 -14.50 10.55 12.35
N ASP A 211 -15.33 10.49 11.31
CA ASP A 211 -16.36 11.50 11.02
C ASP A 211 -17.61 10.88 10.38
N LYS A 212 -18.73 11.64 10.42
CA LYS A 212 -20.03 11.20 9.90
C LYS A 212 -20.06 10.88 8.40
N PHE A 213 -19.18 11.52 7.62
CA PHE A 213 -19.19 11.36 6.15
C PHE A 213 -18.53 10.05 5.72
N SER A 214 -17.64 9.50 6.54
CA SER A 214 -17.00 8.21 6.25
C SER A 214 -18.01 7.06 6.26
N ALA A 215 -19.00 7.07 7.15
CA ALA A 215 -20.07 6.08 7.17
C ALA A 215 -20.92 6.11 5.88
N LYS A 216 -21.24 7.32 5.37
CA LYS A 216 -21.95 7.45 4.08
C LYS A 216 -21.12 6.91 2.90
N GLY A 217 -19.85 7.25 2.86
CA GLY A 217 -18.93 6.74 1.82
C GLY A 217 -18.81 5.22 1.84
N LEU A 218 -18.75 4.64 3.03
CA LEU A 218 -18.70 3.18 3.20
C LEU A 218 -19.98 2.50 2.70
N LYS A 219 -21.17 3.05 2.98
CA LYS A 219 -22.43 2.51 2.48
C LYS A 219 -22.48 2.50 0.94
N ILE A 220 -22.01 3.58 0.31
CA ILE A 220 -21.93 3.67 -1.16
C ILE A 220 -20.97 2.60 -1.69
N LEU A 221 -19.81 2.43 -1.08
CA LEU A 221 -18.84 1.42 -1.47
C LEU A 221 -19.40 0.00 -1.35
N LYS A 222 -20.09 -0.33 -0.24
CA LYS A 222 -20.72 -1.64 -0.04
C LYS A 222 -21.71 -1.95 -1.16
N ASN A 223 -22.62 -1.05 -1.42
CA ASN A 223 -23.63 -1.22 -2.48
C ASN A 223 -22.97 -1.43 -3.85
N GLU A 224 -21.88 -0.71 -4.14
CA GLU A 224 -21.17 -0.86 -5.40
C GLU A 224 -20.44 -2.23 -5.49
N ILE A 225 -19.81 -2.68 -4.43
CA ILE A 225 -19.18 -4.01 -4.38
C ILE A 225 -20.22 -5.12 -4.57
N GLU A 226 -21.37 -5.01 -3.91
CA GLU A 226 -22.48 -5.96 -4.06
C GLU A 226 -22.96 -5.99 -5.52
N ARG A 227 -23.22 -4.82 -6.12
CA ARG A 227 -23.60 -4.69 -7.54
C ARG A 227 -22.57 -5.32 -8.48
N LEU A 228 -21.28 -5.07 -8.26
CA LEU A 228 -20.21 -5.65 -9.09
C LEU A 228 -20.14 -7.16 -8.92
N ASN A 229 -20.26 -7.66 -7.69
CA ASN A 229 -20.26 -9.09 -7.41
C ASN A 229 -21.41 -9.81 -8.12
N GLU A 230 -22.62 -9.26 -8.06
CA GLU A 230 -23.81 -9.81 -8.75
C GLU A 230 -23.65 -9.74 -10.26
N SER A 231 -23.23 -8.57 -10.81
CA SER A 231 -23.18 -8.36 -12.27
C SER A 231 -22.07 -9.16 -12.96
N TYR A 232 -20.99 -9.48 -12.26
CA TYR A 232 -19.81 -10.12 -12.84
C TYR A 232 -19.49 -11.50 -12.23
N GLU A 233 -20.39 -12.02 -11.38
CA GLU A 233 -20.21 -13.32 -10.67
C GLU A 233 -18.86 -13.38 -9.96
N LYS A 234 -18.47 -12.27 -9.29
CA LYS A 234 -17.21 -12.14 -8.54
C LYS A 234 -17.47 -12.23 -7.04
N ASN A 235 -16.41 -12.36 -6.29
CA ASN A 235 -16.43 -12.29 -4.83
C ASN A 235 -15.34 -11.32 -4.36
N ILE A 236 -15.56 -10.03 -4.64
CA ILE A 236 -14.66 -8.96 -4.21
C ILE A 236 -14.83 -8.78 -2.71
N ASP A 237 -13.77 -9.02 -1.95
CA ASP A 237 -13.77 -8.75 -0.51
C ASP A 237 -13.35 -7.29 -0.23
N TYR A 238 -13.72 -6.77 0.94
CA TYR A 238 -13.26 -5.46 1.39
C TYR A 238 -12.86 -5.49 2.87
N ARG A 239 -11.90 -4.65 3.21
CA ARG A 239 -11.48 -4.36 4.58
C ARG A 239 -11.51 -2.86 4.79
N VAL A 240 -11.89 -2.49 5.99
CA VAL A 240 -11.89 -1.09 6.44
C VAL A 240 -10.95 -0.93 7.63
N PHE A 241 -10.36 0.24 7.78
CA PHE A 241 -9.59 0.59 8.95
C PHE A 241 -9.81 2.06 9.34
N LEU A 242 -9.69 2.34 10.62
CA LEU A 242 -9.80 3.70 11.14
C LEU A 242 -8.49 4.45 10.89
N ASN A 243 -8.58 5.56 10.15
CA ASN A 243 -7.45 6.40 9.81
C ASN A 243 -7.59 7.79 10.43
N LYS A 244 -6.46 8.47 10.64
CA LYS A 244 -6.40 9.79 11.27
C LYS A 244 -7.11 9.86 12.63
N TYR A 245 -7.02 8.77 13.37
CA TYR A 245 -7.61 8.69 14.70
C TYR A 245 -6.88 9.63 15.67
N SER A 246 -7.64 10.35 16.48
CA SER A 246 -7.08 11.19 17.55
C SER A 246 -7.74 10.81 18.89
N PRO A 247 -7.00 10.18 19.81
CA PRO A 247 -7.57 9.78 21.10
C PRO A 247 -8.00 10.97 21.97
N LYS A 248 -7.52 12.17 21.64
CA LYS A 248 -7.84 13.41 22.36
C LYS A 248 -9.19 14.02 21.95
N THR A 249 -9.83 13.52 20.90
CA THR A 249 -11.09 14.07 20.41
C THR A 249 -12.27 13.14 20.69
N ILE A 250 -13.34 13.68 21.29
CA ILE A 250 -14.58 12.95 21.57
C ILE A 250 -15.17 12.35 20.28
N LEU A 251 -15.05 13.08 19.17
CA LEU A 251 -15.56 12.63 17.88
C LEU A 251 -14.87 11.34 17.41
N SER A 252 -13.55 11.25 17.56
CA SER A 252 -12.79 10.05 17.20
C SER A 252 -13.22 8.84 18.03
N GLY A 253 -13.42 9.01 19.34
CA GLY A 253 -13.90 7.95 20.22
C GLY A 253 -15.30 7.46 19.83
N LYS A 254 -16.23 8.38 19.59
CA LYS A 254 -17.60 8.04 19.14
C LYS A 254 -17.59 7.31 17.79
N ALA A 255 -16.79 7.75 16.84
CA ALA A 255 -16.67 7.11 15.54
C ALA A 255 -16.08 5.70 15.64
N ALA A 256 -15.06 5.50 16.47
CA ALA A 256 -14.48 4.19 16.72
C ALA A 256 -15.50 3.22 17.32
N ILE A 257 -16.27 3.65 18.33
CA ILE A 257 -17.34 2.84 18.95
C ILE A 257 -18.41 2.49 17.91
N ALA A 258 -18.84 3.45 17.07
CA ALA A 258 -19.84 3.20 16.04
C ALA A 258 -19.38 2.14 15.03
N LEU A 259 -18.11 2.21 14.58
CA LEU A 259 -17.54 1.23 13.66
C LEU A 259 -17.38 -0.16 14.29
N LEU A 260 -16.97 -0.23 15.56
CA LEU A 260 -16.84 -1.49 16.29
C LEU A 260 -18.20 -2.15 16.58
N SER A 261 -19.27 -1.34 16.68
CA SER A 261 -20.65 -1.81 16.93
C SER A 261 -21.41 -2.15 15.64
N ASP A 262 -20.84 -1.84 14.48
CA ASP A 262 -21.47 -2.11 13.19
C ASP A 262 -21.33 -3.60 12.84
N LYS A 263 -22.48 -4.31 12.90
CA LYS A 263 -22.54 -5.75 12.62
C LYS A 263 -22.11 -6.10 11.20
N ASP A 264 -22.32 -5.22 10.25
CA ASP A 264 -21.94 -5.41 8.85
C ASP A 264 -20.42 -5.37 8.64
N LEU A 265 -19.69 -4.77 9.58
CA LEU A 265 -18.23 -4.72 9.58
C LEU A 265 -17.58 -5.86 10.35
N ASN A 266 -18.37 -6.79 10.90
CA ASN A 266 -17.81 -7.93 11.62
C ASN A 266 -16.88 -8.75 10.71
N GLY A 267 -15.63 -8.93 11.14
CA GLY A 267 -14.58 -9.58 10.35
C GLY A 267 -14.00 -8.76 9.18
N ARG A 268 -14.53 -7.53 8.93
CA ARG A 268 -14.08 -6.64 7.85
C ARG A 268 -13.31 -5.42 8.38
N LEU A 269 -13.55 -5.03 9.62
CA LEU A 269 -12.83 -3.96 10.29
C LEU A 269 -11.47 -4.48 10.78
N LEU A 270 -10.39 -3.88 10.30
CA LEU A 270 -9.05 -4.17 10.78
C LEU A 270 -8.89 -3.62 12.21
N LYS A 271 -8.16 -4.35 13.04
CA LYS A 271 -7.93 -4.02 14.45
C LYS A 271 -6.94 -2.90 14.64
N ASN A 272 -5.96 -2.83 13.71
CA ASN A 272 -4.93 -1.81 13.74
C ASN A 272 -5.44 -0.51 13.13
N ILE A 273 -5.29 0.58 13.87
CA ILE A 273 -5.71 1.93 13.48
C ILE A 273 -4.48 2.77 13.14
N ILE A 274 -4.70 3.80 12.33
CA ILE A 274 -3.68 4.79 12.01
C ILE A 274 -4.00 6.07 12.75
N ASN A 275 -3.11 6.46 13.66
CA ASN A 275 -3.24 7.70 14.41
C ASN A 275 -3.00 8.92 13.52
N SER A 276 -3.60 10.06 13.91
CA SER A 276 -3.31 11.33 13.26
C SER A 276 -1.86 11.73 13.53
N SER A 277 -1.11 12.02 12.47
CA SER A 277 0.30 12.40 12.57
C SER A 277 0.66 13.39 11.48
N GLN A 278 1.49 14.38 11.80
CA GLN A 278 2.04 15.32 10.84
C GLN A 278 3.24 14.73 10.05
N GLU A 279 3.79 13.60 10.52
CA GLU A 279 4.91 12.94 9.83
C GLU A 279 4.52 12.43 8.43
N VAL A 280 3.26 11.97 8.27
CA VAL A 280 2.79 11.44 6.98
C VAL A 280 2.74 12.52 5.91
N PRO A 281 2.01 13.64 6.07
CA PRO A 281 2.01 14.70 5.06
C PRO A 281 3.42 15.29 4.83
N ASN A 282 4.22 15.49 5.87
CA ASN A 282 5.58 16.00 5.72
C ASN A 282 6.49 15.07 4.91
N SER A 283 6.33 13.76 5.05
CA SER A 283 7.09 12.80 4.26
C SER A 283 6.68 12.83 2.79
N LEU A 284 5.39 12.93 2.49
CA LEU A 284 4.88 13.01 1.12
C LEU A 284 5.34 14.29 0.42
N GLU A 285 5.27 15.42 1.10
CA GLU A 285 5.77 16.72 0.60
C GLU A 285 7.26 16.66 0.26
N SER A 286 8.03 15.84 0.97
CA SER A 286 9.46 15.63 0.73
C SER A 286 9.75 14.50 -0.27
N ASN A 287 8.76 14.03 -1.04
CA ASN A 287 8.86 12.89 -1.94
C ASN A 287 9.50 11.65 -1.27
N SER A 288 9.14 11.42 -0.02
CA SER A 288 9.66 10.31 0.79
C SER A 288 8.54 9.57 1.51
N THR A 289 8.88 8.53 2.25
CA THR A 289 7.91 7.78 3.05
C THR A 289 8.36 7.69 4.49
N ILE A 290 7.44 7.41 5.41
CA ILE A 290 7.82 7.18 6.83
C ILE A 290 8.79 6.00 6.99
N PHE A 291 8.89 5.11 6.00
CA PHE A 291 9.83 3.99 5.98
C PHE A 291 11.21 4.34 5.40
N SER A 292 11.38 5.54 4.84
CA SER A 292 12.68 6.03 4.36
C SER A 292 13.63 6.45 5.49
N SER A 293 13.11 6.69 6.68
CA SER A 293 13.88 7.02 7.89
C SER A 293 13.98 5.83 8.85
N LEU A 294 15.03 5.81 9.68
CA LEU A 294 15.19 4.85 10.79
C LEU A 294 14.81 5.45 12.15
N ASN A 295 14.20 6.63 12.16
CA ASN A 295 13.74 7.23 13.40
C ASN A 295 12.60 6.43 14.00
N LYS A 296 12.55 6.37 15.34
CA LYS A 296 11.41 5.83 16.04
C LYS A 296 10.20 6.72 15.77
N SER A 297 9.12 6.13 15.33
CA SER A 297 7.89 6.84 14.98
C SER A 297 6.71 5.93 15.29
N SER A 298 5.73 6.43 16.03
CA SER A 298 4.50 5.69 16.34
C SER A 298 3.68 5.43 15.09
N ILE A 299 3.62 6.40 14.18
CA ILE A 299 2.87 6.26 12.93
C ILE A 299 3.50 5.21 12.00
N ARG A 300 4.82 5.04 12.03
CA ARG A 300 5.50 3.96 11.33
C ARG A 300 5.08 2.59 11.87
N GLU A 301 4.97 2.45 13.20
CA GLU A 301 4.47 1.23 13.84
C GLU A 301 3.01 0.97 13.49
N ASP A 302 2.16 2.00 13.43
CA ASP A 302 0.76 1.88 13.04
C ASP A 302 0.66 1.28 11.63
N PHE A 303 1.36 1.84 10.64
CA PHE A 303 1.34 1.33 9.26
C PHE A 303 1.96 -0.06 9.13
N ARG A 304 3.02 -0.35 9.90
CA ARG A 304 3.61 -1.69 9.95
C ARG A 304 2.59 -2.72 10.45
N ASN A 305 1.90 -2.41 11.55
CA ASN A 305 0.94 -3.31 12.16
C ASN A 305 -0.31 -3.49 11.27
N LEU A 306 -0.79 -2.40 10.67
CA LEU A 306 -1.89 -2.44 9.71
C LEU A 306 -1.56 -3.33 8.50
N ALA A 307 -0.39 -3.14 7.90
CA ALA A 307 0.06 -3.94 6.77
C ALA A 307 0.27 -5.42 7.17
N ALA A 308 0.82 -5.67 8.35
CA ALA A 308 1.01 -7.02 8.87
C ALA A 308 -0.33 -7.75 9.06
N GLU A 309 -1.34 -7.07 9.60
CA GLU A 309 -2.71 -7.61 9.72
C GLU A 309 -3.32 -7.88 8.35
N LEU A 310 -3.27 -6.89 7.44
CA LEU A 310 -3.86 -6.96 6.12
C LEU A 310 -3.30 -8.12 5.27
N PHE A 311 -1.99 -8.33 5.31
CA PHE A 311 -1.28 -9.33 4.52
C PHE A 311 -0.92 -10.60 5.31
N ASN A 312 -1.44 -10.73 6.53
CA ASN A 312 -1.17 -11.86 7.43
C ASN A 312 0.33 -12.12 7.65
N ILE A 313 1.11 -11.04 7.81
CA ILE A 313 2.53 -11.09 8.09
C ILE A 313 2.71 -11.21 9.61
N LYS A 314 3.21 -12.35 10.07
CA LYS A 314 3.37 -12.60 11.51
C LYS A 314 4.72 -12.10 11.98
N PHE A 315 4.71 -11.21 12.99
CA PHE A 315 5.87 -10.89 13.79
C PHE A 315 6.02 -11.94 14.91
N GLN A 316 7.16 -12.58 15.01
CA GLN A 316 7.41 -13.50 16.11
C GLN A 316 7.70 -12.67 17.37
N ARG A 317 7.09 -13.05 18.52
CA ARG A 317 7.34 -12.40 19.80
C ARG A 317 8.79 -12.71 20.24
N ASN A 318 9.49 -11.70 20.76
CA ASN A 318 10.86 -11.85 21.25
C ASN A 318 10.99 -13.02 22.24
N PHE A 319 11.86 -13.95 21.92
CA PHE A 319 12.33 -14.99 22.85
C PHE A 319 13.19 -14.41 24.00
N GLU A 320 13.67 -13.18 23.91
CA GLU A 320 14.58 -12.58 24.92
C GLU A 320 13.88 -12.17 26.23
N LYS A 321 12.55 -12.01 26.24
CA LYS A 321 11.81 -11.71 27.50
C LYS A 321 11.41 -12.94 28.32
N ILE A 322 11.57 -14.15 27.79
CA ILE A 322 11.18 -15.38 28.52
C ILE A 322 12.29 -15.85 29.43
N LYS A 323 13.57 -15.51 29.16
CA LYS A 323 14.70 -15.91 30.03
C LYS A 323 14.84 -15.09 31.32
N GLU A 324 14.27 -13.87 31.36
CA GLU A 324 14.32 -13.06 32.60
C GLU A 324 13.24 -13.45 33.64
N PHE A 325 12.31 -14.34 33.31
CA PHE A 325 11.27 -14.82 34.22
C PHE A 325 11.45 -16.28 34.67
N GLU A 326 12.46 -17.00 34.14
CA GLU A 326 12.80 -18.35 34.59
C GLU A 326 13.98 -18.36 35.60
N ASP A 327 14.68 -17.22 35.76
CA ASP A 327 15.81 -17.06 36.68
C ASP A 327 15.48 -16.11 37.86
N ALA A 328 14.20 -15.85 38.18
CA ALA A 328 13.78 -15.03 39.32
C ALA A 328 13.04 -15.88 40.37
#